data_191d0ac1e393ee3a5f9da1ebca2fbf8d
#
_entry.id   191d0ac1e393ee3a5f9da1ebca2fbf8d
#
_cell.length_a   1.000
_cell.length_b   1.000
_cell.length_c   1.000
_cell.angle_alpha   90.00
_cell.angle_beta   90.00
_cell.angle_gamma   90.00
#
_symmetry.space_group_name_H-M   'P 1'
#
loop_
_entity.id
_entity.type
_entity.pdbx_description
1 polymer ?
#
loop_
_entity_poly.entity_id
_entity_poly.type
_entity_poly.pdbx_seq_one_letter_code
_entity_poly.pdbx_strand_id
1 'polypeptide(L)'
;ELAQINTRFGKSLAQVNKIDGDTVPLQVFAGGQGVSTGDEVRFLGHEMRVSFSEDLLGRIFDGSGEPRDKGPALTENMKPVGGPSVNPTKRILANRMMRTNIPMIDMFNTLVVSQKLPIFSISGEPYNQLLARIAMQAEADVIVLGGMGLKYDDFLYFKDELSQGGALSKTVMFIH
;
A
#
# COMPACT_ATOMS: atom_id res chain seq x y z
N GLU A 1 -17.55 2.66 1.95
CA GLU A 1 -17.87 3.46 0.76
C GLU A 1 -16.94 4.65 0.65
N LEU A 2 -16.60 5.06 -0.58
CA LEU A 2 -15.82 6.26 -0.86
C LEU A 2 -16.73 7.46 -1.10
N ALA A 3 -16.21 8.64 -0.78
CA ALA A 3 -16.79 9.93 -1.11
C ALA A 3 -15.74 10.84 -1.75
N GLN A 4 -16.15 11.71 -2.64
CA GLN A 4 -15.35 12.75 -3.24
C GLN A 4 -15.79 14.10 -2.69
N ILE A 5 -14.85 14.89 -2.20
CA ILE A 5 -15.09 16.23 -1.71
C ILE A 5 -14.55 17.21 -2.74
N ASN A 6 -15.41 18.10 -3.24
CA ASN A 6 -15.02 19.14 -4.18
C ASN A 6 -14.70 20.42 -3.37
N THR A 7 -13.41 20.67 -3.18
CA THR A 7 -12.93 21.87 -2.49
C THR A 7 -12.48 22.93 -3.50
N ARG A 8 -12.28 24.16 -3.05
CA ARG A 8 -11.73 25.26 -3.88
C ARG A 8 -10.31 24.97 -4.41
N PHE A 9 -9.59 24.02 -3.81
CA PHE A 9 -8.22 23.64 -4.22
C PHE A 9 -8.19 22.39 -5.10
N GLY A 10 -9.32 21.76 -5.34
CA GLY A 10 -9.44 20.55 -6.14
C GLY A 10 -10.29 19.48 -5.49
N LYS A 11 -10.20 18.29 -6.03
CA LYS A 11 -10.94 17.13 -5.56
C LYS A 11 -10.13 16.36 -4.53
N SER A 12 -10.76 15.99 -3.43
CA SER A 12 -10.16 15.14 -2.39
C SER A 12 -10.98 13.88 -2.21
N LEU A 13 -10.30 12.74 -2.04
CA LEU A 13 -10.95 11.47 -1.78
C LEU A 13 -11.10 11.26 -0.27
N ALA A 14 -12.24 10.71 0.14
CA ALA A 14 -12.54 10.41 1.52
C ALA A 14 -13.24 9.05 1.66
N GLN A 15 -13.13 8.47 2.84
CA GLN A 15 -13.82 7.24 3.19
C GLN A 15 -14.92 7.51 4.22
N VAL A 16 -16.08 6.91 4.01
CA VAL A 16 -17.17 6.90 5.00
C VAL A 16 -16.77 5.99 6.16
N ASN A 17 -16.69 6.54 7.37
CA ASN A 17 -16.36 5.76 8.56
C ASN A 17 -17.59 5.08 9.15
N LYS A 18 -18.68 5.83 9.31
CA LYS A 18 -19.96 5.33 9.82
C LYS A 18 -21.10 6.23 9.32
N ILE A 19 -22.31 5.81 9.56
CA ILE A 19 -23.52 6.61 9.39
C ILE A 19 -24.15 6.75 10.78
N ASP A 20 -24.44 7.96 11.20
CA ASP A 20 -24.97 8.29 12.53
C ASP A 20 -26.15 9.24 12.38
N GLY A 21 -27.34 8.69 12.19
CA GLY A 21 -28.53 9.47 11.85
C GLY A 21 -28.33 10.26 10.55
N ASP A 22 -28.42 11.58 10.64
CA ASP A 22 -28.23 12.50 9.50
C ASP A 22 -26.78 12.93 9.31
N THR A 23 -25.86 12.42 10.12
CA THR A 23 -24.44 12.78 10.09
C THR A 23 -23.60 11.63 9.56
N VAL A 24 -22.72 11.92 8.60
CA VAL A 24 -21.79 10.94 8.00
C VAL A 24 -20.35 11.42 8.19
N PRO A 25 -19.65 10.94 9.23
CA PRO A 25 -18.24 11.23 9.41
C PRO A 25 -17.40 10.66 8.28
N LEU A 26 -16.59 11.51 7.65
CA LEU A 26 -15.69 11.17 6.55
C LEU A 26 -14.24 11.29 7.00
N GLN A 27 -13.44 10.31 6.65
CA GLN A 27 -11.99 10.38 6.76
C GLN A 27 -11.39 10.80 5.43
N VAL A 28 -10.84 12.02 5.37
CA VAL A 28 -10.23 12.57 4.16
C VAL A 28 -8.79 12.06 4.05
N PHE A 29 -8.43 11.41 2.95
CA PHE A 29 -7.10 10.79 2.79
C PHE A 29 -5.98 11.81 2.71
N ALA A 30 -6.18 12.91 2.00
CA ALA A 30 -5.20 14.01 1.91
C ALA A 30 -5.21 14.97 3.11
N GLY A 31 -5.94 14.64 4.19
CA GLY A 31 -6.16 15.52 5.32
C GLY A 31 -7.26 16.56 5.07
N GLY A 32 -7.73 17.20 6.14
CA GLY A 32 -8.84 18.15 6.10
C GLY A 32 -8.46 19.57 5.68
N GLN A 33 -7.22 19.83 5.30
CA GLN A 33 -6.79 21.17 4.90
C GLN A 33 -7.51 21.61 3.62
N GLY A 34 -8.12 22.79 3.67
CA GLY A 34 -8.84 23.35 2.53
C GLY A 34 -10.30 22.90 2.40
N VAL A 35 -10.77 22.01 3.26
CA VAL A 35 -12.20 21.66 3.37
C VAL A 35 -12.93 22.76 4.12
N SER A 36 -14.03 23.22 3.56
CA SER A 36 -14.84 24.32 4.09
C SER A 36 -16.31 23.93 4.24
N THR A 37 -17.01 24.60 5.13
CA THR A 37 -18.47 24.47 5.21
C THR A 37 -19.09 24.93 3.89
N GLY A 38 -19.90 24.05 3.28
CA GLY A 38 -20.52 24.33 1.98
C GLY A 38 -19.82 23.67 0.80
N ASP A 39 -18.67 23.00 1.01
CA ASP A 39 -18.07 22.16 -0.03
C ASP A 39 -19.01 21.00 -0.37
N GLU A 40 -19.08 20.66 -1.65
CA GLU A 40 -19.92 19.57 -2.13
C GLU A 40 -19.26 18.22 -1.86
N VAL A 41 -20.03 17.31 -1.28
CA VAL A 41 -19.63 15.92 -1.05
C VAL A 41 -20.45 15.00 -1.94
N ARG A 42 -19.78 14.19 -2.76
CA ARG A 42 -20.40 13.19 -3.62
C ARG A 42 -20.02 11.79 -3.16
N PHE A 43 -20.98 10.98 -2.77
CA PHE A 43 -20.79 9.57 -2.49
C PHE A 43 -20.64 8.79 -3.79
N LEU A 44 -19.64 7.89 -3.84
CA LEU A 44 -19.28 7.19 -5.07
C LEU A 44 -20.00 5.84 -5.23
N GLY A 45 -20.67 5.34 -4.20
CA GLY A 45 -21.43 4.09 -4.24
C GLY A 45 -20.58 2.82 -4.24
N HIS A 46 -19.27 2.94 -4.08
CA HIS A 46 -18.36 1.79 -4.04
C HIS A 46 -17.23 1.99 -3.02
N GLU A 47 -16.60 0.91 -2.64
CA GLU A 47 -15.38 0.91 -1.84
C GLU A 47 -14.14 1.20 -2.70
N MET A 48 -12.99 1.38 -2.03
CA MET A 48 -11.72 1.58 -2.72
C MET A 48 -11.38 0.35 -3.58
N ARG A 49 -11.01 0.61 -4.82
CA ARG A 49 -10.64 -0.40 -5.80
C ARG A 49 -9.28 -0.09 -6.40
N VAL A 50 -8.55 -1.13 -6.70
CA VAL A 50 -7.28 -1.03 -7.44
C VAL A 50 -7.33 -1.92 -8.67
N SER A 51 -6.59 -1.55 -9.70
CA SER A 51 -6.37 -2.44 -10.84
C SER A 51 -5.62 -3.69 -10.36
N PHE A 52 -6.00 -4.83 -10.91
CA PHE A 52 -5.37 -6.12 -10.62
C PHE A 52 -4.95 -6.77 -11.94
N SER A 53 -3.76 -6.39 -12.41
CA SER A 53 -3.16 -6.92 -13.64
C SER A 53 -1.64 -6.99 -13.51
N GLU A 54 -0.98 -7.70 -14.43
CA GLU A 54 0.48 -7.73 -14.51
C GLU A 54 1.08 -6.36 -14.87
N ASP A 55 0.28 -5.46 -15.44
CA ASP A 55 0.70 -4.09 -15.78
C ASP A 55 1.01 -3.21 -14.55
N LEU A 56 0.67 -3.68 -13.34
CA LEU A 56 1.10 -3.06 -12.09
C LEU A 56 2.59 -3.24 -11.82
N LEU A 57 3.19 -4.31 -12.33
CA LEU A 57 4.57 -4.67 -12.01
C LEU A 57 5.54 -3.64 -12.59
N GLY A 58 6.53 -3.27 -11.81
CA GLY A 58 7.50 -2.23 -12.14
C GLY A 58 7.00 -0.81 -11.98
N ARG A 59 5.73 -0.60 -11.56
CA ARG A 59 5.07 0.69 -11.52
C ARG A 59 5.02 1.31 -10.10
N ILE A 60 4.84 2.62 -10.09
CA ILE A 60 4.76 3.43 -8.87
C ILE A 60 3.44 4.19 -8.86
N PHE A 61 2.69 4.03 -7.77
CA PHE A 61 1.39 4.64 -7.55
C PHE A 61 1.38 5.44 -6.24
N ASP A 62 0.42 6.33 -6.09
CA ASP A 62 0.14 6.93 -4.79
C ASP A 62 -0.79 6.03 -3.95
N GLY A 63 -1.12 6.48 -2.73
CA GLY A 63 -1.98 5.74 -1.81
C GLY A 63 -3.43 5.53 -2.29
N SER A 64 -3.85 6.25 -3.33
CA SER A 64 -5.16 6.07 -3.98
C SER A 64 -5.12 5.21 -5.24
N GLY A 65 -3.92 4.78 -5.67
CA GLY A 65 -3.73 3.98 -6.87
C GLY A 65 -3.52 4.80 -8.14
N GLU A 66 -3.34 6.11 -8.03
CA GLU A 66 -3.01 6.97 -9.17
C GLU A 66 -1.52 6.86 -9.53
N PRO A 67 -1.17 6.75 -10.82
CA PRO A 67 0.22 6.62 -11.25
C PRO A 67 1.08 7.82 -10.87
N ARG A 68 2.29 7.56 -10.36
CA ARG A 68 3.31 8.57 -10.05
C ARG A 68 4.56 8.45 -10.94
N ASP A 69 4.60 7.45 -11.79
CA ASP A 69 5.70 7.16 -12.72
C ASP A 69 5.49 7.73 -14.12
N LYS A 70 4.49 8.61 -14.31
CA LYS A 70 4.08 9.18 -15.61
C LYS A 70 3.54 8.15 -16.60
N GLY A 71 3.31 6.92 -16.20
CA GLY A 71 2.66 5.90 -17.02
C GLY A 71 1.14 6.11 -17.09
N PRO A 72 0.44 5.38 -17.95
CA PRO A 72 -1.02 5.47 -18.08
C PRO A 72 -1.72 5.01 -16.81
N ALA A 73 -2.91 5.58 -16.55
CA ALA A 73 -3.79 5.08 -15.50
C ALA A 73 -4.28 3.66 -15.86
N LEU A 74 -4.33 2.78 -14.87
CA LEU A 74 -4.84 1.43 -15.02
C LEU A 74 -6.30 1.41 -14.57
N THR A 75 -7.22 1.17 -15.50
CA THR A 75 -8.66 1.21 -15.26
C THR A 75 -9.33 -0.16 -15.43
N GLU A 76 -8.59 -1.15 -15.90
CA GLU A 76 -9.10 -2.49 -16.14
C GLU A 76 -8.97 -3.38 -14.90
N ASN A 77 -9.82 -4.41 -14.82
CA ASN A 77 -9.80 -5.42 -13.76
C ASN A 77 -9.82 -4.85 -12.33
N MET A 78 -10.61 -3.81 -12.10
CA MET A 78 -10.71 -3.15 -10.80
C MET A 78 -11.28 -4.09 -9.73
N LYS A 79 -10.52 -4.33 -8.68
CA LYS A 79 -10.93 -5.17 -7.54
C LYS A 79 -10.96 -4.37 -6.24
N PRO A 80 -11.89 -4.70 -5.34
CA PRO A 80 -11.96 -4.05 -4.02
C PRO A 80 -10.73 -4.37 -3.18
N VAL A 81 -10.18 -3.34 -2.52
CA VAL A 81 -8.99 -3.48 -1.65
C VAL A 81 -9.29 -4.32 -0.41
N GLY A 82 -10.50 -4.25 0.13
CA GLY A 82 -10.88 -4.95 1.35
C GLY A 82 -10.89 -6.48 1.23
N GLY A 83 -11.04 -7.01 0.01
CA GLY A 83 -11.16 -8.44 -0.23
C GLY A 83 -12.41 -9.08 0.40
N PRO A 84 -12.63 -10.37 0.17
CA PRO A 84 -13.78 -11.07 0.75
C PRO A 84 -13.57 -11.38 2.24
N SER A 85 -14.64 -11.32 3.02
CA SER A 85 -14.62 -11.82 4.39
C SER A 85 -14.40 -13.33 4.42
N VAL A 86 -13.42 -13.77 5.21
CA VAL A 86 -13.13 -15.19 5.40
C VAL A 86 -13.60 -15.64 6.78
N ASN A 87 -14.48 -16.64 6.81
CA ASN A 87 -14.93 -17.22 8.07
C ASN A 87 -13.73 -17.76 8.87
N PRO A 88 -13.62 -17.43 10.17
CA PRO A 88 -12.51 -17.89 11.00
C PRO A 88 -12.30 -19.42 10.99
N THR A 89 -13.34 -20.21 10.82
CA THR A 89 -13.24 -21.68 10.74
C THR A 89 -12.51 -22.19 9.51
N LYS A 90 -12.38 -21.37 8.48
CA LYS A 90 -11.63 -21.68 7.24
C LYS A 90 -10.16 -21.27 7.31
N ARG A 91 -9.74 -20.64 8.40
CA ARG A 91 -8.35 -20.24 8.58
C ARG A 91 -7.50 -21.46 8.94
N ILE A 92 -6.38 -21.59 8.30
CA ILE A 92 -5.36 -22.60 8.59
C ILE A 92 -4.18 -21.93 9.28
N LEU A 93 -3.48 -22.66 10.14
CA LEU A 93 -2.24 -22.17 10.72
C LEU A 93 -1.18 -22.05 9.62
N ALA A 94 -0.50 -20.92 9.61
CA ALA A 94 0.61 -20.70 8.71
C ALA A 94 1.77 -21.64 9.08
N ASN A 95 2.21 -22.48 8.14
CA ASN A 95 3.24 -23.50 8.34
C ASN A 95 4.29 -23.55 7.23
N ARG A 96 4.17 -22.68 6.22
CA ARG A 96 5.12 -22.62 5.12
C ARG A 96 6.09 -21.46 5.31
N MET A 97 7.37 -21.78 5.50
CA MET A 97 8.44 -20.79 5.59
C MET A 97 8.58 -20.03 4.27
N MET A 98 8.74 -18.71 4.35
CA MET A 98 9.21 -17.85 3.29
C MET A 98 10.67 -17.52 3.56
N ARG A 99 11.58 -18.03 2.75
CA ARG A 99 13.00 -17.76 2.91
C ARG A 99 13.31 -16.33 2.51
N THR A 100 14.01 -15.64 3.39
CA THR A 100 14.52 -14.28 3.14
C THR A 100 15.96 -14.29 2.66
N ASN A 101 16.63 -15.44 2.77
CA ASN A 101 18.06 -15.62 2.53
C ASN A 101 18.94 -14.74 3.44
N ILE A 102 18.39 -14.32 4.57
CA ILE A 102 19.10 -13.61 5.65
C ILE A 102 19.14 -14.56 6.85
N PRO A 103 20.30 -15.15 7.19
CA PRO A 103 20.39 -16.22 8.20
C PRO A 103 19.78 -15.85 9.54
N MET A 104 19.95 -14.61 10.00
CA MET A 104 19.40 -14.16 11.29
C MET A 104 17.86 -14.13 11.30
N ILE A 105 17.23 -13.85 10.17
CA ILE A 105 15.77 -13.92 10.04
C ILE A 105 15.34 -15.36 9.91
N ASP A 106 15.93 -16.10 8.97
CA ASP A 106 15.50 -17.45 8.63
C ASP A 106 15.67 -18.44 9.78
N MET A 107 16.68 -18.24 10.67
CA MET A 107 16.94 -19.12 11.81
C MET A 107 16.23 -18.69 13.11
N PHE A 108 16.13 -17.40 13.39
CA PHE A 108 15.67 -16.92 14.69
C PHE A 108 14.33 -16.18 14.66
N ASN A 109 13.96 -15.60 13.53
CA ASN A 109 12.71 -14.87 13.33
C ASN A 109 12.03 -15.30 12.03
N THR A 110 11.97 -16.59 11.80
CA THR A 110 11.49 -17.21 10.56
C THR A 110 10.19 -16.56 10.05
N LEU A 111 10.24 -16.01 8.85
CA LEU A 111 9.07 -15.49 8.18
C LEU A 111 8.23 -16.64 7.62
N VAL A 112 6.94 -16.63 7.94
CA VAL A 112 6.00 -17.65 7.45
C VAL A 112 4.96 -16.99 6.56
N VAL A 113 4.56 -17.66 5.50
CA VAL A 113 3.54 -17.15 4.58
C VAL A 113 2.28 -16.76 5.34
N SER A 114 1.73 -15.60 5.07
CA SER A 114 0.59 -14.97 5.77
C SER A 114 0.90 -14.43 7.17
N GLN A 115 2.15 -14.41 7.60
CA GLN A 115 2.57 -13.81 8.86
C GLN A 115 2.91 -12.33 8.68
N LYS A 116 2.68 -11.54 9.73
CA LYS A 116 3.22 -10.18 9.87
C LYS A 116 4.51 -10.26 10.69
N LEU A 117 5.60 -9.78 10.14
CA LEU A 117 6.88 -9.64 10.84
C LEU A 117 7.14 -8.15 11.11
N PRO A 118 6.92 -7.64 12.32
CA PRO A 118 7.23 -6.26 12.64
C PRO A 118 8.75 -6.08 12.75
N ILE A 119 9.25 -4.99 12.15
CA ILE A 119 10.64 -4.55 12.26
C ILE A 119 10.64 -3.20 12.97
N PHE A 120 11.22 -3.17 14.16
CA PHE A 120 11.38 -1.94 14.93
C PHE A 120 12.84 -1.50 14.88
N SER A 121 13.07 -0.22 14.71
CA SER A 121 14.40 0.35 14.73
C SER A 121 14.42 1.68 15.49
N ILE A 122 15.57 2.02 16.02
CA ILE A 122 15.84 3.35 16.58
C ILE A 122 16.45 4.25 15.50
N SER A 123 16.44 5.55 15.75
CA SER A 123 17.04 6.52 14.82
C SER A 123 18.52 6.23 14.59
N GLY A 124 18.92 6.21 13.32
CA GLY A 124 20.31 5.93 12.91
C GLY A 124 20.58 4.49 12.48
N GLU A 125 19.69 3.55 12.78
CA GLU A 125 19.82 2.16 12.32
C GLU A 125 19.44 2.02 10.84
N PRO A 126 20.14 1.15 10.09
CA PRO A 126 19.96 1.00 8.65
C PRO A 126 18.75 0.11 8.27
N TYR A 127 17.58 0.38 8.84
CA TYR A 127 16.38 -0.45 8.63
C TYR A 127 15.90 -0.49 7.17
N ASN A 128 16.06 0.61 6.42
CA ASN A 128 15.74 0.65 5.00
C ASN A 128 16.60 -0.32 4.20
N GLN A 129 17.88 -0.46 4.55
CA GLN A 129 18.78 -1.43 3.93
C GLN A 129 18.33 -2.87 4.19
N LEU A 130 17.90 -3.16 5.42
CA LEU A 130 17.36 -4.48 5.77
C LEU A 130 16.09 -4.79 4.99
N LEU A 131 15.15 -3.82 4.90
CA LEU A 131 13.89 -3.99 4.15
C LEU A 131 14.14 -4.19 2.65
N ALA A 132 15.02 -3.39 2.04
CA ALA A 132 15.40 -3.54 0.64
C ALA A 132 16.05 -4.91 0.38
N ARG A 133 16.93 -5.36 1.28
CA ARG A 133 17.56 -6.67 1.18
C ARG A 133 16.56 -7.81 1.29
N ILE A 134 15.61 -7.75 2.23
CA ILE A 134 14.51 -8.72 2.32
C ILE A 134 13.72 -8.75 1.03
N ALA A 135 13.33 -7.59 0.50
CA ALA A 135 12.57 -7.49 -0.75
C ALA A 135 13.31 -8.12 -1.94
N MET A 136 14.61 -7.88 -2.06
CA MET A 136 15.41 -8.43 -3.17
C MET A 136 15.65 -9.94 -3.05
N GLN A 137 15.89 -10.45 -1.84
CA GLN A 137 16.38 -11.81 -1.60
C GLN A 137 15.26 -12.80 -1.25
N ALA A 138 14.10 -12.33 -0.80
CA ALA A 138 12.99 -13.20 -0.44
C ALA A 138 12.49 -14.00 -1.65
N GLU A 139 12.16 -15.26 -1.40
CA GLU A 139 11.54 -16.17 -2.38
C GLU A 139 10.07 -15.77 -2.60
N ALA A 140 9.85 -14.65 -3.31
CA ALA A 140 8.54 -14.13 -3.65
C ALA A 140 8.44 -13.81 -5.14
N ASP A 141 7.30 -14.16 -5.74
CA ASP A 141 7.02 -13.89 -7.15
C ASP A 141 6.74 -12.42 -7.40
N VAL A 142 6.05 -11.77 -6.45
CA VAL A 142 5.67 -10.36 -6.51
C VAL A 142 6.00 -9.69 -5.19
N ILE A 143 6.50 -8.47 -5.28
CA ILE A 143 6.79 -7.61 -4.13
C ILE A 143 5.82 -6.43 -4.18
N VAL A 144 5.13 -6.17 -3.07
CA VAL A 144 4.32 -4.97 -2.89
C VAL A 144 4.98 -4.12 -1.82
N LEU A 145 5.48 -2.96 -2.22
CA LEU A 145 6.10 -2.00 -1.32
C LEU A 145 5.13 -0.86 -1.03
N GLY A 146 4.68 -0.77 0.22
CA GLY A 146 3.84 0.34 0.70
C GLY A 146 4.68 1.30 1.54
N GLY A 147 4.86 2.52 1.06
CA GLY A 147 5.56 3.59 1.76
C GLY A 147 4.58 4.64 2.27
N MET A 148 4.40 4.70 3.59
CA MET A 148 3.57 5.71 4.24
C MET A 148 4.45 6.69 5.01
N GLY A 149 4.40 7.98 4.64
CA GLY A 149 5.23 9.01 5.27
C GLY A 149 6.73 8.85 4.99
N LEU A 150 7.10 8.20 3.88
CA LEU A 150 8.51 8.10 3.47
C LEU A 150 9.06 9.47 3.09
N LYS A 151 10.31 9.72 3.48
CA LYS A 151 11.07 10.84 2.92
C LYS A 151 11.40 10.56 1.47
N TYR A 152 11.57 11.61 0.69
CA TYR A 152 11.91 11.48 -0.72
C TYR A 152 13.21 10.70 -0.97
N ASP A 153 14.22 10.92 -0.13
CA ASP A 153 15.50 10.21 -0.23
C ASP A 153 15.34 8.70 0.06
N ASP A 154 14.49 8.33 1.02
CA ASP A 154 14.19 6.92 1.32
C ASP A 154 13.45 6.26 0.14
N PHE A 155 12.51 6.98 -0.48
CA PHE A 155 11.84 6.50 -1.68
C PHE A 155 12.83 6.26 -2.84
N LEU A 156 13.73 7.23 -3.11
CA LEU A 156 14.76 7.06 -4.13
C LEU A 156 15.67 5.88 -3.83
N TYR A 157 16.07 5.73 -2.57
CA TYR A 157 16.89 4.61 -2.12
C TYR A 157 16.23 3.27 -2.47
N PHE A 158 14.96 3.05 -2.10
CA PHE A 158 14.26 1.81 -2.43
C PHE A 158 14.13 1.58 -3.93
N LYS A 159 13.80 2.63 -4.69
CA LYS A 159 13.68 2.54 -6.14
C LYS A 159 15.00 2.14 -6.79
N ASP A 160 16.11 2.75 -6.37
CA ASP A 160 17.42 2.49 -6.94
C ASP A 160 17.94 1.09 -6.57
N GLU A 161 17.80 0.68 -5.30
CA GLU A 161 18.18 -0.67 -4.85
C GLU A 161 17.42 -1.75 -5.59
N LEU A 162 16.08 -1.62 -5.69
CA LEU A 162 15.24 -2.59 -6.40
C LEU A 162 15.54 -2.62 -7.91
N SER A 163 15.88 -1.47 -8.50
CA SER A 163 16.28 -1.38 -9.91
C SER A 163 17.61 -2.06 -10.16
N GLN A 164 18.62 -1.74 -9.36
CA GLN A 164 19.98 -2.32 -9.49
C GLN A 164 19.99 -3.82 -9.18
N GLY A 165 19.18 -4.23 -8.20
CA GLY A 165 19.02 -5.64 -7.83
C GLY A 165 18.14 -6.44 -8.80
N GLY A 166 17.60 -5.84 -9.85
CA GLY A 166 16.74 -6.50 -10.85
C GLY A 166 15.35 -6.89 -10.32
N ALA A 167 14.99 -6.44 -9.12
CA ALA A 167 13.71 -6.79 -8.48
C ALA A 167 12.58 -5.82 -8.83
N LEU A 168 12.88 -4.67 -9.43
CA LEU A 168 11.87 -3.66 -9.75
C LEU A 168 10.77 -4.19 -10.69
N SER A 169 11.15 -5.02 -11.67
CA SER A 169 10.20 -5.61 -12.63
C SER A 169 9.14 -6.51 -12.02
N LYS A 170 9.38 -7.03 -10.81
CA LYS A 170 8.43 -7.82 -10.02
C LYS A 170 7.85 -7.05 -8.83
N THR A 171 8.13 -5.75 -8.74
CA THR A 171 7.71 -4.90 -7.61
C THR A 171 6.64 -3.91 -8.05
N VAL A 172 5.62 -3.71 -7.24
CA VAL A 172 4.72 -2.56 -7.33
C VAL A 172 4.90 -1.69 -6.08
N MET A 173 5.01 -0.38 -6.26
CA MET A 173 5.21 0.57 -5.17
C MET A 173 3.98 1.46 -5.00
N PHE A 174 3.45 1.54 -3.76
CA PHE A 174 2.43 2.50 -3.36
C PHE A 174 3.05 3.47 -2.36
N ILE A 175 3.18 4.74 -2.73
CA ILE A 175 3.90 5.76 -1.94
C ILE A 175 2.94 6.90 -1.60
N HIS A 176 2.78 7.15 -0.29
CA HIS A 176 1.91 8.20 0.23
C HIS A 176 2.66 9.13 1.18
#